data_5fc3746a13cd5019a9c14e69f2ddc3bb
#
_entry.id   5fc3746a13cd5019a9c14e69f2ddc3bb
#
_cell.length_a   1.000
_cell.length_b   1.000
_cell.length_c   1.000
_cell.angle_alpha   90.00
_cell.angle_beta   90.00
_cell.angle_gamma   90.00
#
_symmetry.space_group_name_H-M   'P 1'
#
loop_
_entity.id
_entity.type
_entity.pdbx_description
1 polymer ?
#
loop_
_entity_poly.entity_id
_entity_poly.type
_entity_poly.pdbx_seq_one_letter_code
_entity_poly.pdbx_strand_id
1 'polypeptide(L)'
;MDNVKRYSSFIKRIVTAPGPIRVRLLKTSNLKIITAIAELVHNIIHKNIKVSAATLAKLRKFKKVFHKLVAATPSSRKQILLRNPNCLPPLSALFK
;
A
#
# COMPACT_ATOMS: atom_id res chain seq x y z
N MET A 1 -0.66 -3.68 -14.08
CA MET A 1 0.14 -3.37 -12.86
C MET A 1 1.64 -3.21 -13.12
N ASP A 2 2.00 -2.47 -14.15
CA ASP A 2 3.42 -2.31 -14.50
C ASP A 2 4.21 -1.55 -13.44
N ASN A 3 3.60 -0.54 -12.81
CA ASN A 3 4.26 0.21 -11.74
C ASN A 3 4.50 -0.65 -10.50
N VAL A 4 3.57 -1.55 -10.17
CA VAL A 4 3.73 -2.46 -9.04
C VAL A 4 4.92 -3.40 -9.29
N LYS A 5 5.05 -3.95 -10.49
CA LYS A 5 6.18 -4.81 -10.86
C LYS A 5 7.49 -4.03 -10.81
N ARG A 6 7.51 -2.82 -11.39
CA ARG A 6 8.71 -1.98 -11.45
C ARG A 6 9.23 -1.62 -10.07
N TYR A 7 8.32 -1.30 -9.14
CA TYR A 7 8.67 -0.83 -7.80
C TYR A 7 8.44 -1.87 -6.70
N SER A 8 8.28 -3.14 -7.06
CA SER A 8 7.96 -4.20 -6.11
C SER A 8 8.96 -4.31 -4.96
N SER A 9 10.25 -4.17 -5.24
CA SER A 9 11.29 -4.21 -4.21
C SER A 9 11.14 -3.09 -3.20
N PHE A 10 10.83 -1.88 -3.67
CA PHE A 10 10.60 -0.72 -2.79
C PHE A 10 9.33 -0.89 -1.97
N ILE A 11 8.26 -1.37 -2.59
CA ILE A 11 6.98 -1.59 -1.91
C ILE A 11 7.15 -2.66 -0.83
N LYS A 12 7.79 -3.78 -1.17
CA LYS A 12 8.08 -4.86 -0.21
C LYS A 12 8.84 -4.31 1.01
N ARG A 13 9.85 -3.48 0.77
CA ARG A 13 10.65 -2.88 1.83
C ARG A 13 9.79 -2.01 2.75
N ILE A 14 8.90 -1.21 2.17
CA ILE A 14 8.01 -0.33 2.93
C ILE A 14 7.02 -1.15 3.78
N VAL A 15 6.37 -2.15 3.19
CA VAL A 15 5.32 -2.91 3.88
C VAL A 15 5.89 -3.86 4.95
N THR A 16 7.15 -4.27 4.83
CA THR A 16 7.78 -5.17 5.79
C THR A 16 8.63 -4.46 6.84
N ALA A 17 8.88 -3.16 6.69
CA ALA A 17 9.73 -2.41 7.60
C ALA A 17 9.07 -2.19 8.98
N PRO A 18 9.86 -2.07 10.07
CA PRO A 18 9.34 -1.60 11.35
C PRO A 18 8.69 -0.21 11.21
N GLY A 19 7.74 0.10 12.10
CA GLY A 19 6.95 1.34 12.01
C GLY A 19 7.75 2.62 11.76
N PRO A 20 8.77 2.93 12.60
CA PRO A 20 9.55 4.16 12.41
C PRO A 20 10.29 4.20 11.07
N ILE A 21 10.82 3.06 10.63
CA ILE A 21 11.54 2.97 9.36
C ILE A 21 10.54 3.10 8.20
N ARG A 22 9.35 2.51 8.33
CA ARG A 22 8.29 2.62 7.32
C ARG A 22 7.91 4.07 7.07
N VAL A 23 7.69 4.83 8.12
CA VAL A 23 7.35 6.27 8.01
C VAL A 23 8.46 7.02 7.28
N ARG A 24 9.71 6.74 7.62
CA ARG A 24 10.86 7.36 6.95
C ARG A 24 10.90 7.02 5.46
N LEU A 25 10.69 5.74 5.11
CA LEU A 25 10.66 5.29 3.73
C LEU A 25 9.53 5.96 2.94
N LEU A 26 8.36 6.11 3.56
CA LEU A 26 7.22 6.80 2.94
C LEU A 26 7.56 8.27 2.67
N LYS A 27 8.18 8.96 3.62
CA LYS A 27 8.54 10.37 3.47
C LYS A 27 9.51 10.60 2.32
N THR A 28 10.42 9.66 2.10
CA THR A 28 11.45 9.77 1.06
C THR A 28 11.04 9.15 -0.27
N SER A 29 9.90 8.45 -0.33
CA SER A 29 9.41 7.83 -1.56
C SER A 29 8.91 8.87 -2.54
N ASN A 30 9.23 8.66 -3.84
CA ASN A 30 8.69 9.51 -4.89
C ASN A 30 7.21 9.15 -5.17
N LEU A 31 6.54 10.02 -5.91
CA LEU A 31 5.12 9.83 -6.20
C LEU A 31 4.82 8.60 -7.06
N LYS A 32 5.79 8.14 -7.84
CA LYS A 32 5.62 6.92 -8.66
C LYS A 32 5.49 5.68 -7.77
N ILE A 33 6.26 5.59 -6.69
CA ILE A 33 6.18 4.50 -5.72
C ILE A 33 4.83 4.56 -5.01
N ILE A 34 4.40 5.74 -4.59
CA ILE A 34 3.11 5.95 -3.94
C ILE A 34 1.96 5.56 -4.88
N THR A 35 2.05 5.93 -6.15
CA THR A 35 1.07 5.55 -7.17
C THR A 35 1.02 4.04 -7.35
N ALA A 36 2.17 3.36 -7.33
CA ALA A 36 2.24 1.91 -7.43
C ALA A 36 1.54 1.23 -6.23
N ILE A 37 1.69 1.76 -5.03
CA ILE A 37 0.98 1.26 -3.85
C ILE A 37 -0.54 1.42 -4.04
N ALA A 38 -0.97 2.56 -4.53
CA ALA A 38 -2.39 2.81 -4.80
C ALA A 38 -2.95 1.87 -5.87
N GLU A 39 -2.18 1.58 -6.92
CA GLU A 39 -2.57 0.60 -7.94
C GLU A 39 -2.74 -0.80 -7.33
N LEU A 40 -1.83 -1.21 -6.47
CA LEU A 40 -1.92 -2.49 -5.79
C LEU A 40 -3.21 -2.58 -4.97
N VAL A 41 -3.50 -1.56 -4.18
CA VAL A 41 -4.72 -1.49 -3.37
C VAL A 41 -5.97 -1.50 -4.25
N HIS A 42 -5.96 -0.73 -5.34
CA HIS A 42 -7.06 -0.71 -6.31
C HIS A 42 -7.36 -2.11 -6.85
N ASN A 43 -6.33 -2.85 -7.23
CA ASN A 43 -6.50 -4.19 -7.79
C ASN A 43 -7.01 -5.18 -6.73
N ILE A 44 -6.65 -5.00 -5.46
CA ILE A 44 -7.19 -5.82 -4.38
C ILE A 44 -8.68 -5.53 -4.19
N ILE A 45 -9.06 -4.26 -4.13
CA ILE A 45 -10.46 -3.84 -3.97
C ILE A 45 -11.34 -4.40 -5.08
N HIS A 46 -10.86 -4.37 -6.31
CA HIS A 46 -11.59 -4.86 -7.48
C HIS A 46 -11.40 -6.34 -7.74
N LYS A 47 -10.80 -7.08 -6.80
CA LYS A 47 -10.60 -8.53 -6.85
C LYS A 47 -9.79 -9.01 -8.06
N ASN A 48 -8.94 -8.14 -8.61
CA ASN A 48 -8.02 -8.51 -9.70
C ASN A 48 -6.81 -9.30 -9.18
N ILE A 49 -6.58 -9.28 -7.87
CA ILE A 49 -5.53 -10.04 -7.20
C ILE A 49 -6.19 -10.93 -6.16
N LYS A 50 -5.86 -12.22 -6.18
CA LYS A 50 -6.35 -13.15 -5.17
C LYS A 50 -5.54 -12.99 -3.88
N VAL A 51 -6.25 -12.89 -2.76
CA VAL A 51 -5.64 -12.84 -1.43
C VAL A 51 -6.29 -13.90 -0.54
N SER A 52 -5.54 -14.41 0.43
CA SER A 52 -6.09 -15.39 1.38
C SER A 52 -7.19 -14.75 2.24
N ALA A 53 -8.07 -15.58 2.79
CA ALA A 53 -9.14 -15.10 3.67
C ALA A 53 -8.57 -14.38 4.90
N ALA A 54 -7.46 -14.87 5.46
CA ALA A 54 -6.81 -14.24 6.60
C ALA A 54 -6.27 -12.84 6.24
N THR A 55 -5.64 -12.70 5.08
CA THR A 55 -5.14 -11.42 4.59
C THR A 55 -6.30 -10.46 4.32
N LEU A 56 -7.36 -10.94 3.69
CA LEU A 56 -8.53 -10.14 3.40
C LEU A 56 -9.18 -9.59 4.68
N ALA A 57 -9.25 -10.41 5.74
CA ALA A 57 -9.78 -9.98 7.02
C ALA A 57 -8.96 -8.83 7.62
N LYS A 58 -7.64 -8.89 7.51
CA LYS A 58 -6.74 -7.82 7.95
C LYS A 58 -6.94 -6.55 7.14
N LEU A 59 -7.08 -6.68 5.82
CA LEU A 59 -7.27 -5.54 4.92
C LEU A 59 -8.61 -4.83 5.15
N ARG A 60 -9.64 -5.57 5.54
CA ARG A 60 -10.97 -4.98 5.81
C ARG A 60 -10.95 -3.95 6.92
N LYS A 61 -10.04 -4.07 7.88
CA LYS A 61 -9.89 -3.10 8.97
C LYS A 61 -9.54 -1.71 8.44
N PHE A 62 -8.91 -1.64 7.27
CA PHE A 62 -8.44 -0.40 6.66
C PHE A 62 -9.23 -0.03 5.40
N LYS A 63 -10.43 -0.59 5.23
CA LYS A 63 -11.25 -0.39 4.03
C LYS A 63 -11.45 1.09 3.70
N LYS A 64 -11.78 1.90 4.70
CA LYS A 64 -12.01 3.34 4.49
C LYS A 64 -10.74 4.05 4.04
N VAL A 65 -9.60 3.69 4.64
CA VAL A 65 -8.29 4.26 4.26
C VAL A 65 -7.95 3.90 2.82
N PHE A 66 -8.14 2.65 2.43
CA PHE A 66 -7.85 2.19 1.08
C PHE A 66 -8.73 2.86 0.03
N HIS A 67 -10.02 3.04 0.31
CA HIS A 67 -10.91 3.75 -0.61
C HIS A 67 -10.50 5.21 -0.78
N LYS A 68 -10.11 5.88 0.29
CA LYS A 68 -9.57 7.25 0.22
C LYS A 68 -8.30 7.30 -0.60
N LEU A 69 -7.42 6.34 -0.40
CA LEU A 69 -6.13 6.26 -1.09
C LEU A 69 -6.32 6.15 -2.60
N VAL A 70 -7.20 5.26 -3.04
CA VAL A 70 -7.47 5.04 -4.46
C VAL A 70 -8.09 6.26 -5.12
N ALA A 71 -8.99 6.95 -4.42
CA ALA A 71 -9.70 8.12 -4.94
C ALA A 71 -8.86 9.41 -4.92
N ALA A 72 -7.78 9.45 -4.15
CA ALA A 72 -7.00 10.68 -3.92
C ALA A 72 -6.04 10.99 -5.07
N THR A 73 -5.61 12.26 -5.13
CA THR A 73 -4.51 12.68 -6.01
C THR A 73 -3.19 12.10 -5.52
N PRO A 74 -2.16 11.96 -6.37
CA PRO A 74 -0.87 11.39 -5.95
C PRO A 74 -0.24 12.05 -4.72
N SER A 75 -0.28 13.38 -4.63
CA SER A 75 0.28 14.08 -3.48
C SER A 75 -0.52 13.83 -2.21
N SER A 76 -1.84 13.76 -2.31
CA SER A 76 -2.73 13.46 -1.18
C SER A 76 -2.58 12.01 -0.71
N ARG A 77 -2.28 11.08 -1.62
CA ARG A 77 -2.02 9.68 -1.29
C ARG A 77 -0.87 9.53 -0.30
N LYS A 78 0.20 10.27 -0.51
CA LYS A 78 1.36 10.24 0.40
C LYS A 78 0.96 10.64 1.81
N GLN A 79 0.16 11.70 1.95
CA GLN A 79 -0.34 12.16 3.24
C GLN A 79 -1.24 11.12 3.92
N ILE A 80 -2.11 10.48 3.14
CA ILE A 80 -2.98 9.43 3.66
C ILE A 80 -2.15 8.28 4.24
N LEU A 81 -1.11 7.82 3.53
CA LEU A 81 -0.23 6.75 4.00
C LEU A 81 0.56 7.16 5.24
N LEU A 82 1.04 8.40 5.29
CA LEU A 82 1.79 8.90 6.45
C LEU A 82 0.93 8.99 7.71
N ARG A 83 -0.37 9.28 7.55
CA ARG A 83 -1.32 9.31 8.67
C ARG A 83 -1.78 7.92 9.10
N ASN A 84 -1.67 6.94 8.21
CA ASN A 84 -2.17 5.58 8.44
C ASN A 84 -1.12 4.53 8.06
N PRO A 85 0.10 4.60 8.62
CA PRO A 85 1.16 3.68 8.21
C PRO A 85 0.85 2.22 8.51
N ASN A 86 -0.03 1.96 9.47
CA ASN A 86 -0.41 0.61 9.87
C ASN A 86 -1.30 -0.11 8.85
N CYS A 87 -1.76 0.57 7.80
CA CYS A 87 -2.51 -0.07 6.73
C CYS A 87 -1.61 -0.89 5.79
N LEU A 88 -0.30 -0.67 5.83
CA LEU A 88 0.66 -1.28 4.90
C LEU A 88 1.11 -2.70 5.29
N PRO A 89 1.38 -3.03 6.58
CA PRO A 89 1.83 -4.38 6.93
C PRO A 89 0.95 -5.53 6.42
N PRO A 90 -0.38 -5.42 6.39
CA PRO A 90 -1.21 -6.48 5.82
C PRO A 90 -0.92 -6.79 4.35
N LEU A 91 -0.38 -5.82 3.60
CA LEU A 91 -0.01 -6.02 2.21
C LEU A 91 1.25 -6.88 2.05
N SER A 92 2.04 -7.07 3.11
CA SER A 92 3.29 -7.82 3.07
C SER A 92 3.09 -9.26 2.58
N ALA A 93 1.92 -9.85 2.82
CA ALA A 93 1.59 -11.20 2.38
C ALA A 93 1.68 -11.36 0.86
N LEU A 94 1.49 -10.28 0.10
CA LEU A 94 1.53 -10.29 -1.35
C LEU A 94 2.96 -10.35 -1.92
N PHE A 95 3.97 -10.13 -1.08
CA PHE A 95 5.37 -10.07 -1.49
C PHE A 95 6.22 -11.21 -0.92
N LYS A 96 5.58 -12.24 -0.41
CA LYS A 96 6.27 -13.44 0.10
C LYS A 96 6.69 -14.37 -1.03
#